data_0c7afdeebfcf13bb3738512549824219
#
_entry.id   0c7afdeebfcf13bb3738512549824219
#
_cell.length_a   1.000
_cell.length_b   1.000
_cell.length_c   1.000
_cell.angle_alpha   90.00
_cell.angle_beta   90.00
_cell.angle_gamma   90.00
#
_symmetry.space_group_name_H-M   'P 1'
#
loop_
_entity.id
_entity.type
_entity.pdbx_description
1 polymer ?
#
loop_
_entity_poly.entity_id
_entity_poly.type
_entity_poly.pdbx_seq_one_letter_code
_entity_poly.pdbx_strand_id
1 'polypeptide(L)'
;MLDAYLVPDKTTVTAKGDGPLLDLGALESRVLLLELKISGAVEQESIEVSILGGADEPGIGKLPLASFPQLFYRGDYPLLLDLTAVPQARVLRAHWEVNRWGRGSQAPWFEFGVRATEVSPQLLKEREAGTRRA
;
A
#
# COMPACT_ATOMS: atom_id res chain seq x y z
N MET A 1 -17.32 -7.98 2.86
CA MET A 1 -16.34 -6.86 2.84
C MET A 1 -14.99 -7.35 2.35
N LEU A 2 -14.26 -6.52 1.64
CA LEU A 2 -12.96 -6.90 1.10
C LEU A 2 -11.93 -7.08 2.22
N ASP A 3 -11.18 -8.17 2.14
CA ASP A 3 -10.02 -8.45 2.98
C ASP A 3 -9.06 -9.27 2.14
N ALA A 4 -8.01 -8.64 1.62
CA ALA A 4 -7.10 -9.28 0.68
C ALA A 4 -5.72 -8.63 0.74
N TYR A 5 -4.73 -9.26 0.13
CA TYR A 5 -3.39 -8.72 0.03
C TYR A 5 -3.15 -8.06 -1.33
N LEU A 6 -2.71 -6.81 -1.31
CA LEU A 6 -2.16 -6.13 -2.49
C LEU A 6 -0.77 -6.66 -2.80
N VAL A 7 0.01 -6.91 -1.76
CA VAL A 7 1.31 -7.56 -1.85
C VAL A 7 1.28 -8.70 -0.84
N PRO A 8 1.48 -9.96 -1.27
CA PRO A 8 1.48 -11.09 -0.33
C PRO A 8 2.46 -10.87 0.81
N ASP A 9 2.09 -11.33 2.00
CA ASP A 9 2.93 -11.21 3.18
C ASP A 9 4.30 -11.86 2.94
N LYS A 10 5.35 -11.24 3.47
CA LYS A 10 6.74 -11.71 3.34
C LYS A 10 7.23 -11.80 1.89
N THR A 11 6.76 -10.90 1.03
CA THR A 11 7.31 -10.77 -0.32
C THR A 11 8.68 -10.12 -0.24
N THR A 12 9.67 -10.75 -0.83
CA THR A 12 11.05 -10.23 -0.84
C THR A 12 11.30 -9.46 -2.13
N VAL A 13 11.81 -8.24 -2.02
CA VAL A 13 12.12 -7.39 -3.16
C VAL A 13 13.53 -6.83 -3.03
N THR A 14 14.21 -6.72 -4.17
CA THR A 14 15.58 -6.20 -4.26
C THR A 14 15.69 -5.06 -5.27
N ALA A 15 14.62 -4.77 -5.99
CA ALA A 15 14.57 -3.74 -7.03
C ALA A 15 13.14 -3.23 -7.14
N LYS A 16 12.98 -2.13 -7.87
CA LYS A 16 11.64 -1.62 -8.15
C LYS A 16 10.78 -2.66 -8.85
N GLY A 17 9.49 -2.62 -8.61
CA GLY A 17 8.57 -3.57 -9.23
C GLY A 17 7.13 -3.25 -8.93
N ASP A 18 6.27 -4.12 -9.43
CA ASP A 18 4.83 -4.02 -9.25
C ASP A 18 4.31 -5.31 -8.64
N GLY A 19 3.30 -5.17 -7.78
CA GLY A 19 2.60 -6.31 -7.21
C GLY A 19 1.51 -6.84 -8.13
N PRO A 20 0.82 -7.89 -7.68
CA PRO A 20 -0.29 -8.45 -8.45
C PRO A 20 -1.47 -7.46 -8.52
N LEU A 21 -2.29 -7.65 -9.54
CA LEU A 21 -3.51 -6.90 -9.70
C LEU A 21 -4.55 -7.39 -8.69
N LEU A 22 -5.14 -6.47 -7.94
CA LEU A 22 -6.23 -6.79 -7.02
C LEU A 22 -7.54 -6.28 -7.59
N ASP A 23 -8.48 -7.20 -7.80
CA ASP A 23 -9.85 -6.86 -8.19
C ASP A 23 -10.63 -6.49 -6.93
N LEU A 24 -11.17 -5.30 -6.89
CA LEU A 24 -11.91 -4.80 -5.73
C LEU A 24 -13.30 -5.39 -5.59
N GLY A 25 -13.87 -5.90 -6.69
CA GLY A 25 -15.25 -6.37 -6.69
C GLY A 25 -16.23 -5.24 -6.34
N ALA A 26 -17.29 -5.61 -5.65
CA ALA A 26 -18.30 -4.65 -5.18
C ALA A 26 -17.93 -4.18 -3.78
N LEU A 27 -17.40 -2.97 -3.66
CA LEU A 27 -17.13 -2.36 -2.36
C LEU A 27 -18.36 -1.63 -1.84
N GLU A 28 -18.66 -1.78 -0.56
CA GLU A 28 -19.78 -1.11 0.08
C GLU A 28 -19.42 0.32 0.50
N SER A 29 -18.30 0.48 1.22
CA SER A 29 -17.90 1.77 1.77
C SER A 29 -16.98 2.57 0.86
N ARG A 30 -16.31 1.93 -0.08
CA ARG A 30 -15.27 2.52 -0.94
C ARG A 30 -14.08 3.09 -0.17
N VAL A 31 -13.90 2.67 1.08
CA VAL A 31 -12.77 3.08 1.91
C VAL A 31 -12.00 1.84 2.37
N LEU A 32 -10.70 1.84 2.15
CA LEU A 32 -9.83 0.72 2.50
C LEU A 32 -8.79 1.16 3.52
N LEU A 33 -8.56 0.32 4.51
CA LEU A 33 -7.39 0.43 5.37
C LEU A 33 -6.29 -0.43 4.77
N LEU A 34 -5.19 0.19 4.41
CA LEU A 34 -4.00 -0.50 3.92
C LEU A 34 -3.01 -0.62 5.08
N GLU A 35 -2.52 -1.83 5.30
CA GLU A 35 -1.53 -2.11 6.33
C GLU A 35 -0.30 -2.69 5.66
N LEU A 36 0.78 -1.90 5.62
CA LEU A 36 2.07 -2.31 5.10
C LEU A 36 2.91 -2.80 6.26
N LYS A 37 3.35 -4.05 6.18
CA LYS A 37 4.21 -4.64 7.19
C LYS A 37 5.57 -4.96 6.60
N ILE A 38 6.61 -4.34 7.15
CA ILE A 38 7.99 -4.68 6.81
C ILE A 38 8.50 -5.63 7.89
N SER A 39 8.74 -6.87 7.49
CA SER A 39 9.22 -7.93 8.39
C SER A 39 10.73 -8.17 8.28
N GLY A 40 11.35 -7.67 7.24
CA GLY A 40 12.80 -7.76 7.05
C GLY A 40 13.34 -6.59 6.25
N ALA A 41 14.51 -6.11 6.64
CA ALA A 41 15.20 -5.01 5.96
C ALA A 41 16.69 -5.05 6.31
N VAL A 42 17.53 -4.49 5.44
CA VAL A 42 18.93 -4.22 5.76
C VAL A 42 19.11 -2.74 6.09
N GLU A 43 20.28 -2.36 6.54
CA GLU A 43 20.56 -0.97 6.90
C GLU A 43 20.79 -0.08 5.67
N GLN A 44 20.57 1.22 5.84
CA GLN A 44 20.87 2.26 4.84
C GLN A 44 20.13 2.04 3.52
N GLU A 45 18.87 1.74 3.62
CA GLU A 45 17.98 1.59 2.47
C GLU A 45 16.61 2.18 2.75
N SER A 46 15.82 2.37 1.71
CA SER A 46 14.44 2.80 1.83
C SER A 46 13.56 2.12 0.79
N ILE A 47 12.29 2.01 1.11
CA ILE A 47 11.25 1.57 0.19
C ILE A 47 10.16 2.62 0.11
N GLU A 48 9.69 2.90 -1.09
CA GLU A 48 8.55 3.75 -1.35
C GLU A 48 7.49 2.91 -2.05
N VAL A 49 6.31 2.82 -1.43
CA VAL A 49 5.20 2.03 -1.98
C VAL A 49 4.06 2.96 -2.35
N SER A 50 3.66 2.90 -3.61
CA SER A 50 2.56 3.68 -4.16
C SER A 50 1.43 2.74 -4.56
N ILE A 51 0.20 3.22 -4.43
CA ILE A 51 -0.99 2.45 -4.80
C ILE A 51 -1.58 3.06 -6.06
N LEU A 52 -1.56 2.28 -7.13
CA LEU A 52 -2.11 2.66 -8.42
C LEU A 52 -3.46 1.98 -8.62
N GLY A 53 -4.34 2.60 -9.38
CA GLY A 53 -5.63 2.01 -9.65
C GLY A 53 -6.28 2.56 -10.90
N GLY A 54 -7.32 1.86 -11.35
CA GLY A 54 -8.10 2.24 -12.52
C GLY A 54 -9.30 1.34 -12.71
N ALA A 55 -10.00 1.52 -13.82
CA ALA A 55 -11.17 0.70 -14.14
C ALA A 55 -10.78 -0.73 -14.53
N ASP A 56 -9.60 -0.89 -15.15
CA ASP A 56 -9.03 -2.16 -15.55
C ASP A 56 -7.50 -2.01 -15.58
N GLU A 57 -6.78 -3.08 -15.90
CA GLU A 57 -5.32 -3.04 -15.95
C GLU A 57 -4.79 -1.99 -16.93
N PRO A 58 -5.25 -1.91 -18.22
CA PRO A 58 -4.80 -0.86 -19.13
C PRO A 58 -5.16 0.54 -18.67
N GLY A 59 -6.22 0.69 -17.88
CA GLY A 59 -6.69 1.97 -17.36
C GLY A 59 -5.98 2.46 -16.11
N ILE A 60 -5.03 1.69 -15.57
CA ILE A 60 -4.25 2.11 -14.41
C ILE A 60 -3.37 3.29 -14.81
N GLY A 61 -3.59 4.43 -14.15
CA GLY A 61 -2.84 5.66 -14.40
C GLY A 61 -1.44 5.62 -13.79
N LYS A 62 -0.61 6.56 -14.20
CA LYS A 62 0.75 6.71 -13.67
C LYS A 62 0.78 7.46 -12.33
N LEU A 63 -0.27 8.24 -12.04
CA LEU A 63 -0.35 8.97 -10.78
C LEU A 63 -0.91 8.07 -9.70
N PRO A 64 -0.25 8.00 -8.54
CA PRO A 64 -0.73 7.17 -7.43
C PRO A 64 -2.05 7.70 -6.88
N LEU A 65 -2.95 6.79 -6.50
CA LEU A 65 -4.13 7.13 -5.72
C LEU A 65 -3.74 7.47 -4.28
N ALA A 66 -2.72 6.82 -3.77
CA ALA A 66 -2.13 7.06 -2.46
C ALA A 66 -0.70 6.55 -2.45
N SER A 67 0.10 7.05 -1.51
CA SER A 67 1.47 6.60 -1.34
C SER A 67 1.80 6.53 0.13
N PHE A 68 2.48 5.47 0.55
CA PHE A 68 3.09 5.42 1.86
C PHE A 68 4.26 6.41 1.90
N PRO A 69 4.59 6.96 3.07
CA PRO A 69 5.82 7.73 3.18
C PRO A 69 7.03 6.83 2.93
N GLN A 70 8.17 7.42 2.66
CA GLN A 70 9.42 6.67 2.52
C GLN A 70 9.71 5.92 3.82
N LEU A 71 9.93 4.60 3.73
CA LEU A 71 10.08 3.73 4.89
C LEU A 71 11.46 3.10 4.92
N PHE A 72 12.01 2.93 6.13
CA PHE A 72 13.38 2.48 6.35
C PHE A 72 13.49 1.24 7.23
N TYR A 73 12.53 1.01 8.12
CA TYR A 73 12.66 0.05 9.19
C TYR A 73 11.50 -0.94 9.24
N ARG A 74 11.73 -2.07 9.90
CA ARG A 74 10.66 -3.01 10.23
C ARG A 74 9.56 -2.30 11.00
N GLY A 75 8.35 -2.71 10.77
CA GLY A 75 7.19 -2.15 11.46
C GLY A 75 5.93 -2.32 10.67
N ASP A 76 4.85 -1.81 11.26
CA ASP A 76 3.53 -1.81 10.66
C ASP A 76 3.13 -0.36 10.35
N TYR A 77 2.74 -0.12 9.11
CA TYR A 77 2.46 1.23 8.62
C TYR A 77 1.06 1.27 8.00
N PRO A 78 0.11 1.94 8.64
CA PRO A 78 -1.24 2.04 8.09
C PRO A 78 -1.37 3.21 7.12
N LEU A 79 -2.27 3.05 6.15
CA LEU A 79 -2.65 4.11 5.22
C LEU A 79 -4.12 3.94 4.87
N LEU A 80 -4.91 4.99 5.06
CA LEU A 80 -6.32 4.98 4.68
C LEU A 80 -6.44 5.41 3.22
N LEU A 81 -7.07 4.57 2.41
CA LEU A 81 -7.32 4.85 0.99
C LEU A 81 -8.81 5.09 0.79
N ASP A 82 -9.17 6.33 0.48
CA ASP A 82 -10.54 6.74 0.22
C ASP A 82 -10.79 6.73 -1.29
N LEU A 83 -11.60 5.77 -1.75
CA LEU A 83 -11.95 5.64 -3.16
C LEU A 83 -13.30 6.29 -3.50
N THR A 84 -13.89 7.02 -2.56
CA THR A 84 -15.19 7.68 -2.83
C THR A 84 -15.06 8.76 -3.90
N ALA A 85 -13.90 9.40 -4.00
CA ALA A 85 -13.60 10.40 -5.03
C ALA A 85 -13.17 9.77 -6.36
N VAL A 86 -12.98 8.45 -6.41
CA VAL A 86 -12.51 7.73 -7.60
C VAL A 86 -13.44 6.53 -7.85
N PRO A 87 -14.71 6.79 -8.19
CA PRO A 87 -15.72 5.72 -8.29
C PRO A 87 -15.44 4.74 -9.44
N GLN A 88 -14.63 5.14 -10.42
CA GLN A 88 -14.27 4.27 -11.54
C GLN A 88 -13.18 3.24 -11.20
N ALA A 89 -12.50 3.37 -10.06
CA ALA A 89 -11.44 2.45 -9.68
C ALA A 89 -12.04 1.09 -9.28
N ARG A 90 -11.65 0.04 -10.02
CA ARG A 90 -12.09 -1.34 -9.79
C ARG A 90 -10.95 -2.28 -9.53
N VAL A 91 -9.72 -1.89 -9.90
CA VAL A 91 -8.52 -2.68 -9.69
C VAL A 91 -7.45 -1.81 -9.07
N LEU A 92 -6.64 -2.41 -8.22
CA LEU A 92 -5.50 -1.76 -7.59
C LEU A 92 -4.23 -2.58 -7.83
N ARG A 93 -3.12 -1.88 -7.83
CA ARG A 93 -1.79 -2.49 -7.90
C ARG A 93 -0.82 -1.68 -7.05
N ALA A 94 0.01 -2.35 -6.28
CA ALA A 94 1.11 -1.71 -5.59
C ALA A 94 2.30 -1.58 -6.51
N HIS A 95 2.96 -0.44 -6.48
CA HIS A 95 4.25 -0.21 -7.13
C HIS A 95 5.24 0.17 -6.06
N TRP A 96 6.46 -0.35 -6.12
CA TRP A 96 7.49 0.00 -5.15
C TRP A 96 8.79 0.37 -5.83
N GLU A 97 9.51 1.25 -5.16
CA GLU A 97 10.88 1.60 -5.51
C GLU A 97 11.75 1.44 -4.28
N VAL A 98 12.94 0.88 -4.47
CA VAL A 98 13.87 0.63 -3.40
C VAL A 98 15.19 1.33 -3.70
N ASN A 99 15.76 1.94 -2.67
CA ASN A 99 17.04 2.64 -2.77
C ASN A 99 17.94 2.21 -1.64
N ARG A 100 19.23 2.12 -1.94
CA ARG A 100 20.25 1.85 -0.95
C ARG A 100 21.42 2.78 -1.16
N TRP A 101 21.87 3.41 -0.08
CA TRP A 101 22.97 4.38 -0.11
C TRP A 101 24.17 3.93 0.73
N GLY A 102 24.12 2.77 1.36
CA GLY A 102 25.20 2.25 2.16
C GLY A 102 26.40 1.82 1.33
N ARG A 103 27.55 1.68 2.00
CA ARG A 103 28.77 1.17 1.37
C ARG A 103 28.67 -0.34 1.18
N GLY A 104 29.13 -0.83 0.04
CA GLY A 104 29.15 -2.25 -0.28
C GLY A 104 28.39 -2.59 -1.53
N SER A 105 28.54 -3.84 -1.96
CA SER A 105 27.95 -4.35 -3.19
C SER A 105 26.57 -5.01 -2.99
N GLN A 106 26.04 -5.00 -1.77
CA GLN A 106 24.74 -5.60 -1.51
C GLN A 106 23.62 -4.80 -2.14
N ALA A 107 22.74 -5.48 -2.87
CA ALA A 107 21.49 -4.88 -3.36
C ALA A 107 20.57 -4.52 -2.19
N PRO A 108 19.68 -3.54 -2.37
CA PRO A 108 18.62 -3.32 -1.39
C PRO A 108 17.79 -4.59 -1.18
N TRP A 109 17.25 -4.75 0.02
CA TRP A 109 16.45 -5.93 0.33
C TRP A 109 15.38 -5.59 1.35
N PHE A 110 14.14 -5.86 0.98
CA PHE A 110 13.01 -5.73 1.89
C PHE A 110 12.15 -6.99 1.82
N GLU A 111 11.65 -7.40 2.96
CA GLU A 111 10.59 -8.39 3.07
C GLU A 111 9.37 -7.67 3.61
N PHE A 112 8.29 -7.59 2.83
CA PHE A 112 7.12 -6.85 3.22
C PHE A 112 5.85 -7.42 2.59
N GLY A 113 4.71 -6.95 3.08
CA GLY A 113 3.41 -7.22 2.51
C GLY A 113 2.48 -6.03 2.72
N VAL A 114 1.41 -5.96 1.95
CA VAL A 114 0.38 -4.93 2.10
C VAL A 114 -0.98 -5.61 2.09
N ARG A 115 -1.69 -5.50 3.20
CA ARG A 115 -3.05 -6.01 3.35
C ARG A 115 -4.04 -4.87 3.15
N ALA A 116 -5.10 -5.14 2.40
CA ALA A 116 -6.18 -4.19 2.16
C ALA A 116 -7.46 -4.72 2.80
N THR A 117 -8.04 -3.95 3.70
CA THR A 117 -9.28 -4.29 4.38
C THR A 117 -10.29 -3.17 4.19
N GLU A 118 -11.48 -3.53 3.72
CA GLU A 118 -12.56 -2.56 3.61
C GLU A 118 -13.03 -2.17 5.01
N VAL A 119 -13.17 -0.85 5.26
CA VAL A 119 -13.62 -0.35 6.55
C VAL A 119 -15.03 0.23 6.42
N SER A 120 -15.82 0.10 7.50
CA SER A 120 -17.15 0.66 7.50
C SER A 120 -17.12 2.19 7.59
N PRO A 121 -18.12 2.90 7.05
CA PRO A 121 -18.19 4.34 7.19
C PRO A 121 -18.19 4.80 8.65
N GLN A 122 -18.74 3.99 9.53
CA GLN A 122 -18.76 4.28 10.97
C GLN A 122 -17.35 4.24 11.56
N LEU A 123 -16.54 3.26 11.19
CA LEU A 123 -15.17 3.16 11.64
C LEU A 123 -14.34 4.37 11.17
N LEU A 124 -14.61 4.85 9.96
CA LEU A 124 -13.95 6.04 9.45
C LEU A 124 -14.29 7.28 10.29
N LYS A 125 -15.55 7.45 10.67
CA LYS A 125 -15.98 8.55 11.53
C LYS A 125 -15.33 8.47 12.92
N GLU A 126 -15.23 7.29 13.49
CA GLU A 126 -14.58 7.08 14.77
C GLU A 126 -13.09 7.46 14.71
N ARG A 127 -12.40 7.10 13.64
CA ARG A 127 -11.00 7.47 13.44
C ARG A 127 -10.82 8.97 13.28
N GLU A 128 -11.68 9.64 12.54
CA GLU A 128 -11.65 11.09 12.39
C GLU A 128 -11.88 11.79 13.74
N ALA A 129 -12.86 11.33 14.51
CA ALA A 129 -13.13 11.86 15.84
C ALA A 129 -11.95 11.67 16.78
N GLY A 130 -11.31 10.50 16.76
CA GLY A 130 -10.11 10.23 17.53
C GLY A 130 -8.95 11.14 17.15
N THR A 131 -8.75 11.40 15.86
CA THR A 131 -7.70 12.29 15.36
C THR A 131 -7.94 13.73 15.82
N ARG A 132 -9.19 14.18 15.84
CA ARG A 132 -9.53 15.54 16.26
C ARG A 132 -9.32 15.80 17.76
N ARG A 133 -9.29 14.75 18.57
CA ARG A 133 -9.09 14.85 20.02
C ARG A 133 -7.60 14.92 20.41
N ALA A 134 -6.74 14.63 19.49
CA ALA A 134 -5.30 14.66 19.74
C ALA A 134 -4.69 16.08 19.63
#